data_8288333c02834a395332f9033c0fd094
#
_entry.id   8288333c02834a395332f9033c0fd094
#
_cell.length_a   1.000
_cell.length_b   1.000
_cell.length_c   1.000
_cell.angle_alpha   90.00
_cell.angle_beta   90.00
_cell.angle_gamma   90.00
#
_symmetry.space_group_name_H-M   'P 1'
#
loop_
_entity.id
_entity.type
_entity.pdbx_description
1 polymer ?
#
loop_
_entity_poly.entity_id
_entity_poly.type
_entity_poly.pdbx_seq_one_letter_code
_entity_poly.pdbx_strand_id
1 'polypeptide(L)'
;STVPAGRTIVVDPALIELLSQIADVEHPVAGFDLTNQQTQGVANWLTDFRELTTSSTTWVVGYDRPDELAFSRHQQHTEVLLDRVKAATTNTLTEQAIAGTAASWPTITGVTSQVLADIRSRANTPIVVSRRAVPDWVADTGSVATLKTPSGVAQLVINGALADAPGDETPATLRQRILSDAALAVFAKQSDRQSRGDALTFVDPTWDPGPDAGPNLALALTSSGSGGLTEPTTAAKLLQGSPAQYNGSVPNNVLTRSLSASYLSSVAD
;
A
#
# COMPACT_ATOMS: atom_id res chain seq x y z
N SER A 1 -8.56 7.18 -21.26
CA SER A 1 -7.87 5.88 -21.28
C SER A 1 -8.60 4.93 -20.34
N THR A 2 -8.96 3.74 -20.85
CA THR A 2 -9.61 2.71 -20.01
C THR A 2 -8.58 2.18 -19.00
N VAL A 3 -8.85 2.46 -17.76
CA VAL A 3 -8.06 1.97 -16.62
C VAL A 3 -8.30 0.47 -16.48
N PRO A 4 -7.25 -0.38 -16.49
CA PRO A 4 -7.42 -1.82 -16.33
C PRO A 4 -8.16 -2.18 -15.04
N ALA A 5 -9.11 -3.11 -15.11
CA ALA A 5 -9.81 -3.64 -13.93
C ALA A 5 -8.82 -4.33 -12.96
N GLY A 6 -9.22 -4.53 -11.71
CA GLY A 6 -8.44 -5.30 -10.74
C GLY A 6 -7.32 -4.54 -10.02
N ARG A 7 -7.36 -3.20 -10.01
CA ARG A 7 -6.41 -2.38 -9.26
C ARG A 7 -6.95 -1.99 -7.90
N THR A 8 -6.04 -1.91 -6.95
CA THR A 8 -6.27 -1.22 -5.68
C THR A 8 -5.25 -0.09 -5.58
N ILE A 9 -5.75 1.12 -5.43
CA ILE A 9 -4.92 2.33 -5.25
C ILE A 9 -4.75 2.53 -3.75
N VAL A 10 -3.54 2.81 -3.29
CA VAL A 10 -3.29 3.20 -1.90
C VAL A 10 -2.92 4.67 -1.88
N VAL A 11 -3.63 5.46 -1.08
CA VAL A 11 -3.51 6.92 -1.03
C VAL A 11 -3.06 7.37 0.35
N ASP A 12 -2.05 8.23 0.36
CA ASP A 12 -1.71 9.04 1.53
C ASP A 12 -2.35 10.43 1.37
N PRO A 13 -3.27 10.83 2.26
CA PRO A 13 -3.91 12.14 2.18
C PRO A 13 -2.95 13.31 2.28
N ALA A 14 -1.85 13.19 3.04
CA ALA A 14 -0.84 14.25 3.16
C ALA A 14 -0.18 14.57 1.80
N LEU A 15 0.09 13.52 0.99
CA LEU A 15 0.61 13.72 -0.36
C LEU A 15 -0.40 14.46 -1.25
N ILE A 16 -1.67 14.10 -1.15
CA ILE A 16 -2.74 14.75 -1.95
C ILE A 16 -2.91 16.22 -1.54
N GLU A 17 -2.87 16.51 -0.25
CA GLU A 17 -2.91 17.90 0.26
C GLU A 17 -1.71 18.69 -0.26
N LEU A 18 -0.49 18.16 -0.16
CA LEU A 18 0.71 18.81 -0.66
C LEU A 18 0.60 19.09 -2.17
N LEU A 19 0.16 18.11 -2.97
CA LEU A 19 -0.03 18.31 -4.40
C LEU A 19 -1.11 19.34 -4.70
N SER A 20 -2.17 19.42 -3.89
CA SER A 20 -3.20 20.45 -4.02
C SER A 20 -2.65 21.85 -3.72
N GLN A 21 -1.82 21.99 -2.69
CA GLN A 21 -1.13 23.25 -2.38
C GLN A 21 -0.15 23.64 -3.50
N ILE A 22 0.59 22.68 -4.06
CA ILE A 22 1.48 22.93 -5.21
C ILE A 22 0.69 23.35 -6.46
N ALA A 23 -0.52 22.86 -6.66
CA ALA A 23 -1.38 23.23 -7.77
C ALA A 23 -2.01 24.63 -7.61
N ASP A 24 -1.94 25.23 -6.43
CA ASP A 24 -2.43 26.58 -6.17
C ASP A 24 -1.42 27.63 -6.65
N VAL A 25 -1.73 28.26 -7.79
CA VAL A 25 -0.89 29.31 -8.40
C VAL A 25 -0.89 30.59 -7.58
N GLU A 26 -1.95 30.85 -6.83
CA GLU A 26 -2.11 32.10 -6.06
C GLU A 26 -1.29 32.07 -4.76
N HIS A 27 -1.07 30.86 -4.20
CA HIS A 27 -0.36 30.66 -2.94
C HIS A 27 0.79 29.66 -3.10
N PRO A 28 1.91 30.05 -3.77
CA PRO A 28 3.00 29.13 -4.03
C PRO A 28 3.62 28.59 -2.73
N VAL A 29 3.83 27.28 -2.69
CA VAL A 29 4.45 26.61 -1.56
C VAL A 29 5.94 26.94 -1.50
N ALA A 30 6.42 27.43 -0.36
CA ALA A 30 7.82 27.74 -0.14
C ALA A 30 8.71 26.49 -0.38
N GLY A 31 9.80 26.68 -1.11
CA GLY A 31 10.74 25.60 -1.43
C GLY A 31 10.44 24.85 -2.74
N PHE A 32 9.35 25.19 -3.44
CA PHE A 32 9.03 24.64 -4.75
C PHE A 32 9.05 25.78 -5.79
N ASP A 33 10.15 25.87 -6.54
CA ASP A 33 10.31 26.83 -7.66
C ASP A 33 9.76 26.20 -8.94
N LEU A 34 8.43 26.10 -9.05
CA LEU A 34 7.77 25.50 -10.21
C LEU A 34 7.37 26.56 -11.23
N THR A 35 7.51 26.23 -12.50
CA THR A 35 6.95 27.01 -13.59
C THR A 35 5.42 26.85 -13.63
N ASN A 36 4.71 27.84 -14.20
CA ASN A 36 3.26 27.74 -14.39
C ASN A 36 2.83 26.46 -15.14
N GLN A 37 3.66 25.99 -16.07
CA GLN A 37 3.38 24.73 -16.78
C GLN A 37 3.46 23.51 -15.87
N GLN A 38 4.43 23.46 -14.95
CA GLN A 38 4.56 22.38 -13.98
C GLN A 38 3.41 22.39 -12.98
N THR A 39 3.06 23.55 -12.45
CA THR A 39 1.91 23.73 -11.56
C THR A 39 0.60 23.29 -12.23
N GLN A 40 0.38 23.69 -13.49
CA GLN A 40 -0.78 23.24 -14.25
C GLN A 40 -0.75 21.72 -14.48
N GLY A 41 0.44 21.14 -14.69
CA GLY A 41 0.62 19.69 -14.79
C GLY A 41 0.15 18.96 -13.52
N VAL A 42 0.47 19.49 -12.32
CA VAL A 42 0.00 18.94 -11.06
C VAL A 42 -1.53 19.05 -10.92
N ALA A 43 -2.11 20.19 -11.29
CA ALA A 43 -3.56 20.39 -11.26
C ALA A 43 -4.30 19.41 -12.19
N ASN A 44 -3.78 19.19 -13.39
CA ASN A 44 -4.33 18.22 -14.32
C ASN A 44 -4.21 16.80 -13.78
N TRP A 45 -3.07 16.43 -13.21
CA TRP A 45 -2.85 15.13 -12.60
C TRP A 45 -3.85 14.87 -11.44
N LEU A 46 -4.08 15.86 -10.57
CA LEU A 46 -5.08 15.75 -9.49
C LEU A 46 -6.49 15.52 -10.03
N THR A 47 -6.84 16.17 -11.15
CA THR A 47 -8.14 15.96 -11.80
C THR A 47 -8.28 14.53 -12.32
N ASP A 48 -7.28 14.05 -13.07
CA ASP A 48 -7.25 12.68 -13.59
C ASP A 48 -7.25 11.65 -12.44
N PHE A 49 -6.53 11.95 -11.34
CA PHE A 49 -6.47 11.09 -10.17
C PHE A 49 -7.84 10.97 -9.47
N ARG A 50 -8.58 12.07 -9.31
CA ARG A 50 -9.95 12.05 -8.76
C ARG A 50 -10.87 11.17 -9.62
N GLU A 51 -10.83 11.32 -10.93
CA GLU A 51 -11.59 10.46 -11.85
C GLU A 51 -11.20 8.99 -11.68
N LEU A 52 -9.90 8.71 -11.54
CA LEU A 52 -9.40 7.37 -11.33
C LEU A 52 -9.94 6.75 -10.04
N THR A 53 -10.00 7.50 -8.94
CA THR A 53 -10.51 6.99 -7.64
C THR A 53 -12.00 6.66 -7.68
N THR A 54 -12.79 7.29 -8.54
CA THR A 54 -14.21 6.96 -8.70
C THR A 54 -14.46 5.60 -9.37
N SER A 55 -13.51 5.14 -10.19
CA SER A 55 -13.60 3.89 -10.97
C SER A 55 -12.73 2.75 -10.42
N SER A 56 -11.99 2.98 -9.34
CA SER A 56 -11.06 2.03 -8.75
C SER A 56 -11.38 1.77 -7.28
N THR A 57 -10.95 0.61 -6.76
CA THR A 57 -10.90 0.41 -5.31
C THR A 57 -9.76 1.26 -4.74
N THR A 58 -10.11 2.19 -3.85
CA THR A 58 -9.14 3.07 -3.20
C THR A 58 -9.06 2.76 -1.71
N TRP A 59 -7.85 2.47 -1.24
CA TRP A 59 -7.51 2.38 0.17
C TRP A 59 -6.81 3.65 0.62
N VAL A 60 -7.17 4.13 1.78
CA VAL A 60 -6.63 5.36 2.35
C VAL A 60 -5.88 5.00 3.63
N VAL A 61 -4.59 5.29 3.65
CA VAL A 61 -3.79 5.22 4.89
C VAL A 61 -4.05 6.47 5.74
N GLY A 62 -3.71 6.41 7.03
CA GLY A 62 -3.81 7.60 7.89
C GLY A 62 -2.91 8.73 7.35
N TYR A 63 -3.36 9.97 7.53
CA TYR A 63 -2.64 11.18 7.12
C TYR A 63 -1.17 11.12 7.55
N ASP A 64 -0.25 11.31 6.60
CA ASP A 64 1.20 11.23 6.78
C ASP A 64 1.70 9.87 7.33
N ARG A 65 0.97 8.79 7.06
CA ARG A 65 1.33 7.41 7.41
C ARG A 65 1.86 7.29 8.85
N PRO A 66 1.00 7.47 9.86
CA PRO A 66 1.40 7.52 11.26
C PRO A 66 2.22 6.29 11.68
N ASP A 67 3.20 6.48 12.54
CA ASP A 67 3.99 5.40 13.11
C ASP A 67 3.16 4.58 14.11
N GLU A 68 2.55 3.52 13.61
CA GLU A 68 1.70 2.61 14.39
C GLU A 68 2.46 1.97 15.56
N LEU A 69 3.78 1.79 15.43
CA LEU A 69 4.60 1.27 16.50
C LEU A 69 4.76 2.28 17.64
N ALA A 70 5.00 3.55 17.28
CA ALA A 70 5.07 4.61 18.26
C ALA A 70 3.75 4.76 19.01
N PHE A 71 2.63 4.68 18.31
CA PHE A 71 1.30 4.68 18.94
C PHE A 71 1.07 3.50 19.88
N SER A 72 1.50 2.31 19.50
CA SER A 72 1.37 1.13 20.34
C SER A 72 2.22 1.22 21.63
N ARG A 73 3.35 1.92 21.58
CA ARG A 73 4.26 2.08 22.72
C ARG A 73 3.91 3.24 23.66
N HIS A 74 3.31 4.30 23.13
CA HIS A 74 3.06 5.55 23.84
C HIS A 74 1.55 5.83 24.00
N GLN A 75 0.84 4.93 24.66
CA GLN A 75 -0.62 4.93 24.77
C GLN A 75 -1.22 6.22 25.36
N GLN A 76 -0.49 6.94 26.20
CA GLN A 76 -1.00 8.10 26.94
C GLN A 76 -1.56 9.25 26.07
N HIS A 77 -1.08 9.41 24.83
CA HIS A 77 -1.50 10.48 23.92
C HIS A 77 -2.00 9.96 22.58
N THR A 78 -2.04 8.64 22.43
CA THR A 78 -2.36 7.98 21.17
C THR A 78 -3.75 8.35 20.68
N GLU A 79 -4.76 8.38 21.53
CA GLU A 79 -6.13 8.71 21.13
C GLU A 79 -6.23 10.11 20.53
N VAL A 80 -5.66 11.12 21.19
CA VAL A 80 -5.67 12.51 20.70
C VAL A 80 -4.96 12.63 19.35
N LEU A 81 -3.83 11.95 19.17
CA LEU A 81 -3.08 11.97 17.92
C LEU A 81 -3.84 11.23 16.82
N LEU A 82 -4.43 10.09 17.11
CA LEU A 82 -5.25 9.33 16.16
C LEU A 82 -6.49 10.12 15.72
N ASP A 83 -7.14 10.84 16.64
CA ASP A 83 -8.26 11.70 16.29
C ASP A 83 -7.83 12.83 15.35
N ARG A 84 -6.65 13.42 15.55
CA ARG A 84 -6.09 14.42 14.65
C ARG A 84 -5.77 13.84 13.28
N VAL A 85 -5.12 12.67 13.24
CA VAL A 85 -4.84 11.93 11.97
C VAL A 85 -6.15 11.64 11.23
N LYS A 86 -7.16 11.16 11.94
CA LYS A 86 -8.48 10.87 11.37
C LYS A 86 -9.18 12.13 10.85
N ALA A 87 -9.13 13.22 11.61
CA ALA A 87 -9.70 14.51 11.20
C ALA A 87 -8.98 15.05 9.95
N ALA A 88 -7.65 15.09 9.94
CA ALA A 88 -6.86 15.52 8.78
C ALA A 88 -7.16 14.65 7.56
N THR A 89 -7.16 13.32 7.72
CA THR A 89 -7.54 12.38 6.65
C THR A 89 -8.91 12.71 6.07
N THR A 90 -9.92 12.86 6.93
CA THR A 90 -11.31 13.11 6.51
C THR A 90 -11.44 14.45 5.80
N ASN A 91 -10.82 15.50 6.34
CA ASN A 91 -10.86 16.85 5.76
C ASN A 91 -10.24 16.85 4.37
N THR A 92 -9.02 16.34 4.22
CA THR A 92 -8.32 16.27 2.92
C THR A 92 -9.12 15.49 1.89
N LEU A 93 -9.64 14.31 2.25
CA LEU A 93 -10.42 13.50 1.31
C LEU A 93 -11.71 14.22 0.89
N THR A 94 -12.37 14.91 1.82
CA THR A 94 -13.60 15.67 1.54
C THR A 94 -13.32 16.85 0.63
N GLU A 95 -12.29 17.64 0.93
CA GLU A 95 -11.87 18.81 0.15
C GLU A 95 -11.45 18.41 -1.26
N GLN A 96 -10.79 17.27 -1.38
CA GLN A 96 -10.30 16.79 -2.66
C GLN A 96 -11.29 15.88 -3.42
N ALA A 97 -12.48 15.66 -2.88
CA ALA A 97 -13.53 14.78 -3.44
C ALA A 97 -13.02 13.36 -3.76
N ILE A 98 -12.19 12.81 -2.90
CA ILE A 98 -11.63 11.45 -3.03
C ILE A 98 -12.43 10.49 -2.15
N ALA A 99 -13.02 9.47 -2.76
CA ALA A 99 -13.66 8.37 -2.04
C ALA A 99 -12.68 7.22 -1.82
N GLY A 100 -12.70 6.64 -0.60
CA GLY A 100 -11.86 5.49 -0.29
C GLY A 100 -12.24 4.83 1.04
N THR A 101 -11.70 3.65 1.27
CA THR A 101 -11.85 2.91 2.52
C THR A 101 -10.54 2.91 3.29
N ALA A 102 -10.61 3.04 4.62
CA ALA A 102 -9.42 3.04 5.46
C ALA A 102 -8.64 1.72 5.33
N ALA A 103 -7.33 1.84 5.32
CA ALA A 103 -6.38 0.73 5.41
C ALA A 103 -5.20 1.15 6.31
N SER A 104 -4.52 0.19 6.90
CA SER A 104 -3.30 0.45 7.65
C SER A 104 -2.10 -0.12 6.89
N TRP A 105 -1.02 0.65 6.82
CA TRP A 105 0.23 0.22 6.21
C TRP A 105 1.40 0.56 7.13
N PRO A 106 1.58 -0.18 8.22
CA PRO A 106 2.70 0.03 9.13
C PRO A 106 4.04 -0.19 8.43
N THR A 107 5.08 0.49 8.90
CA THR A 107 6.44 0.31 8.38
C THR A 107 6.91 -1.13 8.57
N ILE A 108 7.76 -1.62 7.67
CA ILE A 108 8.27 -3.01 7.69
C ILE A 108 8.85 -3.40 9.05
N THR A 109 9.55 -2.48 9.68
CA THR A 109 10.18 -2.69 11.00
C THR A 109 9.22 -2.49 12.18
N GLY A 110 8.03 -1.95 11.92
CA GLY A 110 7.03 -1.60 12.92
C GLY A 110 5.97 -2.67 13.16
N VAL A 111 5.98 -3.78 12.42
CA VAL A 111 4.95 -4.81 12.57
C VAL A 111 5.32 -5.76 13.70
N THR A 112 4.52 -5.75 14.77
CA THR A 112 4.58 -6.71 15.87
C THR A 112 3.19 -7.25 16.16
N SER A 113 3.09 -8.35 16.91
CA SER A 113 1.79 -8.91 17.36
C SER A 113 0.96 -7.86 18.08
N GLN A 114 1.59 -7.02 18.91
CA GLN A 114 0.92 -5.95 19.65
C GLN A 114 0.37 -4.88 18.71
N VAL A 115 1.19 -4.41 17.77
CA VAL A 115 0.75 -3.41 16.75
C VAL A 115 -0.44 -3.91 15.95
N LEU A 116 -0.41 -5.17 15.50
CA LEU A 116 -1.54 -5.75 14.77
C LEU A 116 -2.81 -5.85 15.63
N ALA A 117 -2.66 -6.19 16.91
CA ALA A 117 -3.77 -6.22 17.85
C ALA A 117 -4.34 -4.82 18.12
N ASP A 118 -3.50 -3.81 18.24
CA ASP A 118 -3.89 -2.42 18.48
C ASP A 118 -4.60 -1.83 17.25
N ILE A 119 -4.07 -2.04 16.03
CA ILE A 119 -4.75 -1.64 14.79
C ILE A 119 -6.14 -2.31 14.74
N ARG A 120 -6.19 -3.62 14.98
CA ARG A 120 -7.45 -4.38 14.94
C ARG A 120 -8.46 -3.94 16.01
N SER A 121 -7.99 -3.51 17.18
CA SER A 121 -8.87 -3.01 18.25
C SER A 121 -9.57 -1.69 17.86
N ARG A 122 -8.89 -0.86 17.07
CA ARG A 122 -9.38 0.45 16.63
C ARG A 122 -10.32 0.35 15.43
N ALA A 123 -10.04 -0.57 14.51
CA ALA A 123 -10.83 -0.71 13.29
C ALA A 123 -10.68 -2.10 12.65
N ASN A 124 -11.69 -2.48 11.86
CA ASN A 124 -11.63 -3.67 11.01
C ASN A 124 -11.16 -3.30 9.60
N THR A 125 -9.97 -2.73 9.50
CA THR A 125 -9.38 -2.31 8.24
C THR A 125 -8.37 -3.34 7.73
N PRO A 126 -8.16 -3.47 6.42
CA PRO A 126 -7.06 -4.25 5.87
C PRO A 126 -5.72 -3.70 6.36
N ILE A 127 -4.79 -4.59 6.67
CA ILE A 127 -3.44 -4.23 7.12
C ILE A 127 -2.45 -4.74 6.08
N VAL A 128 -1.75 -3.83 5.41
CA VAL A 128 -0.68 -4.19 4.47
C VAL A 128 0.58 -4.48 5.28
N VAL A 129 1.11 -5.67 5.14
CA VAL A 129 2.31 -6.12 5.85
C VAL A 129 3.35 -6.66 4.87
N SER A 130 4.63 -6.46 5.17
CA SER A 130 5.68 -7.16 4.45
C SER A 130 5.67 -8.64 4.78
N ARG A 131 6.01 -9.49 3.82
CA ARG A 131 6.23 -10.91 4.04
C ARG A 131 7.23 -11.18 5.17
N ARG A 132 8.19 -10.29 5.37
CA ARG A 132 9.17 -10.40 6.48
C ARG A 132 8.52 -10.35 7.86
N ALA A 133 7.34 -9.76 7.98
CA ALA A 133 6.56 -9.73 9.24
C ALA A 133 5.76 -11.01 9.47
N VAL A 134 5.62 -11.85 8.45
CA VAL A 134 4.91 -13.13 8.49
C VAL A 134 5.81 -14.23 7.87
N PRO A 135 6.95 -14.55 8.50
CA PRO A 135 8.01 -15.38 7.91
C PRO A 135 7.55 -16.81 7.58
N ASP A 136 6.59 -17.33 8.32
CA ASP A 136 6.06 -18.69 8.12
C ASP A 136 4.97 -18.72 7.02
N TRP A 137 4.68 -17.57 6.37
CA TRP A 137 3.72 -17.54 5.27
C TRP A 137 4.29 -18.21 4.02
N VAL A 138 3.58 -19.18 3.52
CA VAL A 138 3.98 -19.90 2.30
C VAL A 138 3.37 -19.19 1.09
N ALA A 139 4.19 -18.90 0.08
CA ALA A 139 3.79 -18.08 -1.08
C ALA A 139 2.62 -18.67 -1.88
N ASP A 140 2.50 -19.99 -1.91
CA ASP A 140 1.41 -20.70 -2.61
C ASP A 140 0.05 -20.58 -1.91
N THR A 141 0.00 -20.10 -0.65
CA THR A 141 -1.25 -19.81 0.04
C THR A 141 -1.92 -18.51 -0.40
N GLY A 142 -1.28 -17.71 -1.25
CA GLY A 142 -1.80 -16.46 -1.81
C GLY A 142 -1.24 -15.20 -1.16
N SER A 143 -1.79 -14.06 -1.54
CA SER A 143 -1.32 -12.72 -1.09
C SER A 143 -2.18 -12.10 0.00
N VAL A 144 -3.23 -12.76 0.46
CA VAL A 144 -4.11 -12.29 1.53
C VAL A 144 -4.30 -13.35 2.60
N ALA A 145 -4.34 -12.91 3.86
CA ALA A 145 -4.44 -13.80 5.02
C ALA A 145 -5.38 -13.23 6.09
N THR A 146 -5.77 -14.09 7.01
CA THR A 146 -6.35 -13.69 8.31
C THR A 146 -5.42 -14.09 9.44
N LEU A 147 -5.31 -13.24 10.45
CA LEU A 147 -4.54 -13.50 11.66
C LEU A 147 -5.43 -13.34 12.90
N LYS A 148 -5.46 -14.33 13.78
CA LYS A 148 -6.08 -14.18 15.09
C LYS A 148 -5.21 -13.31 15.99
N THR A 149 -5.79 -12.26 16.52
CA THR A 149 -5.18 -11.40 17.54
C THR A 149 -6.06 -11.39 18.80
N PRO A 150 -5.56 -10.93 19.95
CA PRO A 150 -6.38 -10.75 21.16
C PRO A 150 -7.60 -9.85 20.92
N SER A 151 -7.49 -8.90 19.99
CA SER A 151 -8.55 -7.92 19.64
C SER A 151 -9.48 -8.41 18.52
N GLY A 152 -9.34 -9.64 18.05
CA GLY A 152 -10.15 -10.23 16.99
C GLY A 152 -9.35 -10.68 15.78
N VAL A 153 -10.01 -10.90 14.65
CA VAL A 153 -9.37 -11.36 13.42
C VAL A 153 -8.91 -10.17 12.60
N ALA A 154 -7.61 -10.02 12.40
CA ALA A 154 -7.01 -9.03 11.49
C ALA A 154 -6.99 -9.57 10.05
N GLN A 155 -7.28 -8.70 9.09
CA GLN A 155 -7.16 -8.99 7.65
C GLN A 155 -5.81 -8.48 7.15
N LEU A 156 -4.97 -9.37 6.65
CA LEU A 156 -3.63 -9.06 6.18
C LEU A 156 -3.57 -9.08 4.65
N VAL A 157 -2.87 -8.11 4.09
CA VAL A 157 -2.46 -8.06 2.68
C VAL A 157 -0.93 -8.12 2.66
N ILE A 158 -0.39 -9.19 2.08
CA ILE A 158 1.02 -9.53 2.22
C ILE A 158 1.79 -8.99 1.00
N ASN A 159 2.57 -7.95 1.24
CA ASN A 159 3.49 -7.41 0.23
C ASN A 159 4.72 -8.31 0.11
N GLY A 160 5.10 -8.64 -1.13
CA GLY A 160 6.22 -9.53 -1.41
C GLY A 160 5.92 -11.01 -1.13
N ALA A 161 4.64 -11.41 -1.17
CA ALA A 161 4.24 -12.80 -0.96
C ALA A 161 4.90 -13.75 -1.99
N LEU A 162 5.03 -13.32 -3.24
CA LEU A 162 5.64 -14.09 -4.32
C LEU A 162 7.06 -13.60 -4.63
N ALA A 163 7.25 -12.29 -4.79
CA ALA A 163 8.55 -11.68 -5.02
C ALA A 163 8.60 -10.25 -4.46
N ASP A 164 9.75 -9.85 -3.91
CA ASP A 164 10.00 -8.45 -3.56
C ASP A 164 10.21 -7.63 -4.84
N ALA A 165 9.72 -6.38 -4.87
CA ALA A 165 10.01 -5.46 -5.96
C ALA A 165 11.49 -5.06 -5.91
N PRO A 166 12.23 -5.13 -7.03
CA PRO A 166 13.57 -4.57 -7.11
C PRO A 166 13.53 -3.04 -7.03
N GLY A 167 14.53 -2.43 -6.38
CA GLY A 167 14.58 -0.96 -6.22
C GLY A 167 14.80 -0.17 -7.52
N ASP A 168 15.23 -0.85 -8.58
CA ASP A 168 15.51 -0.31 -9.92
C ASP A 168 14.54 -0.86 -10.98
N GLU A 169 13.31 -1.13 -10.59
CA GLU A 169 12.32 -1.74 -11.48
C GLU A 169 12.02 -0.84 -12.69
N THR A 170 12.17 -1.41 -13.89
CA THR A 170 11.74 -0.76 -15.14
C THR A 170 10.30 -1.17 -15.50
N PRO A 171 9.59 -0.45 -16.39
CA PRO A 171 8.28 -0.91 -16.87
C PRO A 171 8.29 -2.32 -17.47
N ALA A 172 9.40 -2.71 -18.10
CA ALA A 172 9.57 -4.06 -18.66
C ALA A 172 9.73 -5.12 -17.56
N THR A 173 10.52 -4.84 -16.52
CA THR A 173 10.71 -5.75 -15.40
C THR A 173 9.45 -5.85 -14.54
N LEU A 174 8.71 -4.76 -14.34
CA LEU A 174 7.39 -4.80 -13.70
C LEU A 174 6.42 -5.71 -14.46
N ARG A 175 6.36 -5.56 -15.79
CA ARG A 175 5.54 -6.43 -16.63
C ARG A 175 5.93 -7.89 -16.46
N GLN A 176 7.24 -8.19 -16.50
CA GLN A 176 7.74 -9.55 -16.31
C GLN A 176 7.37 -10.09 -14.93
N ARG A 177 7.46 -9.28 -13.87
CA ARG A 177 7.09 -9.66 -12.51
C ARG A 177 5.60 -9.97 -12.40
N ILE A 178 4.73 -9.12 -12.95
CA ILE A 178 3.28 -9.37 -12.98
C ILE A 178 2.96 -10.72 -13.65
N LEU A 179 3.59 -10.99 -14.80
CA LEU A 179 3.37 -12.25 -15.52
C LEU A 179 3.93 -13.46 -14.75
N SER A 180 5.08 -13.29 -14.09
CA SER A 180 5.68 -14.34 -13.26
C SER A 180 4.82 -14.65 -12.03
N ASP A 181 4.34 -13.64 -11.34
CA ASP A 181 3.43 -13.78 -10.19
C ASP A 181 2.14 -14.50 -10.60
N ALA A 182 1.57 -14.12 -11.75
CA ALA A 182 0.40 -14.78 -12.31
C ALA A 182 0.67 -16.26 -12.62
N ALA A 183 1.80 -16.56 -13.27
CA ALA A 183 2.19 -17.94 -13.60
C ALA A 183 2.41 -18.77 -12.33
N LEU A 184 3.11 -18.23 -11.32
CA LEU A 184 3.33 -18.90 -10.04
C LEU A 184 2.01 -19.21 -9.32
N ALA A 185 1.06 -18.27 -9.32
CA ALA A 185 -0.26 -18.50 -8.75
C ALA A 185 -1.02 -19.64 -9.47
N VAL A 186 -0.94 -19.70 -10.80
CA VAL A 186 -1.54 -20.79 -11.58
C VAL A 186 -0.86 -22.14 -11.25
N PHE A 187 0.46 -22.19 -11.19
CA PHE A 187 1.19 -23.41 -10.84
C PHE A 187 0.88 -23.86 -9.41
N ALA A 188 0.85 -22.94 -8.45
CA ALA A 188 0.46 -23.25 -7.07
C ALA A 188 -0.94 -23.88 -7.03
N LYS A 189 -1.90 -23.29 -7.75
CA LYS A 189 -3.27 -23.82 -7.83
C LYS A 189 -3.36 -25.20 -8.49
N GLN A 190 -2.52 -25.47 -9.49
CA GLN A 190 -2.47 -26.76 -10.15
C GLN A 190 -1.79 -27.83 -9.29
N SER A 191 -0.76 -27.44 -8.55
CA SER A 191 0.03 -28.35 -7.69
C SER A 191 -0.72 -28.69 -6.40
N ASP A 192 -1.39 -27.70 -5.82
CA ASP A 192 -2.20 -27.85 -4.61
C ASP A 192 -3.58 -27.21 -4.83
N ARG A 193 -4.61 -28.05 -4.85
CA ARG A 193 -6.00 -27.59 -5.00
C ARG A 193 -6.48 -26.70 -3.84
N GLN A 194 -5.81 -26.75 -2.69
CA GLN A 194 -6.08 -25.85 -1.56
C GLN A 194 -5.45 -24.47 -1.74
N SER A 195 -4.44 -24.35 -2.62
CA SER A 195 -3.90 -23.04 -2.98
C SER A 195 -5.00 -22.16 -3.58
N ARG A 196 -5.03 -20.88 -3.20
CA ARG A 196 -6.02 -19.92 -3.70
C ARG A 196 -5.77 -19.56 -5.16
N GLY A 197 -4.51 -19.58 -5.58
CA GLY A 197 -4.12 -19.17 -6.92
C GLY A 197 -4.30 -17.66 -7.15
N ASP A 198 -4.24 -16.85 -6.08
CA ASP A 198 -4.26 -15.39 -6.17
C ASP A 198 -2.86 -14.81 -6.06
N ALA A 199 -2.63 -13.70 -6.76
CA ALA A 199 -1.39 -12.95 -6.71
C ALA A 199 -1.69 -11.45 -6.61
N LEU A 200 -0.93 -10.75 -5.76
CA LEU A 200 -0.92 -9.30 -5.67
C LEU A 200 0.49 -8.79 -5.95
N THR A 201 0.62 -8.00 -6.99
CA THR A 201 1.87 -7.34 -7.32
C THR A 201 1.81 -5.90 -6.82
N PHE A 202 2.73 -5.55 -5.93
CA PHE A 202 2.88 -4.20 -5.42
C PHE A 202 3.83 -3.42 -6.31
N VAL A 203 3.44 -2.19 -6.63
CA VAL A 203 4.33 -1.21 -7.25
C VAL A 203 4.99 -0.42 -6.13
N ASP A 204 6.33 -0.28 -6.18
CA ASP A 204 7.07 0.48 -5.17
C ASP A 204 6.66 1.95 -5.24
N PRO A 205 6.26 2.58 -4.11
CA PRO A 205 5.86 3.99 -4.09
C PRO A 205 7.01 4.97 -4.42
N THR A 206 8.25 4.51 -4.36
CA THR A 206 9.43 5.30 -4.73
C THR A 206 9.85 5.11 -6.20
N TRP A 207 9.15 4.24 -6.93
CA TRP A 207 9.45 3.96 -8.32
C TRP A 207 9.11 5.14 -9.22
N ASP A 208 10.13 5.68 -9.88
CA ASP A 208 9.97 6.66 -10.96
C ASP A 208 10.04 5.95 -12.32
N PRO A 209 8.90 5.70 -12.94
CA PRO A 209 8.84 4.99 -14.22
C PRO A 209 9.22 5.85 -15.43
N GLY A 210 9.52 7.13 -15.23
CA GLY A 210 9.80 8.08 -16.29
C GLY A 210 8.57 8.45 -17.15
N PRO A 211 8.75 9.31 -18.16
CA PRO A 211 7.64 9.88 -18.94
C PRO A 211 6.84 8.83 -19.75
N ASP A 212 7.44 7.70 -20.11
CA ASP A 212 6.77 6.63 -20.89
C ASP A 212 6.08 5.57 -20.03
N ALA A 213 6.03 5.78 -18.74
CA ALA A 213 5.55 4.79 -17.79
C ALA A 213 4.07 4.47 -17.89
N GLY A 214 3.24 5.47 -18.11
CA GLY A 214 1.79 5.27 -18.14
C GLY A 214 1.35 4.23 -19.18
N PRO A 215 1.75 4.34 -20.46
CA PRO A 215 1.46 3.34 -21.48
C PRO A 215 2.05 1.95 -21.15
N ASN A 216 3.28 1.89 -20.65
CA ASN A 216 3.93 0.63 -20.31
C ASN A 216 3.29 -0.06 -19.10
N LEU A 217 2.89 0.69 -18.08
CA LEU A 217 2.17 0.16 -16.93
C LEU A 217 0.77 -0.35 -17.34
N ALA A 218 0.05 0.39 -18.16
CA ALA A 218 -1.22 -0.05 -18.71
C ALA A 218 -1.06 -1.34 -19.51
N LEU A 219 -0.01 -1.46 -20.33
CA LEU A 219 0.30 -2.67 -21.08
C LEU A 219 0.66 -3.84 -20.17
N ALA A 220 1.43 -3.61 -19.09
CA ALA A 220 1.75 -4.63 -18.10
C ALA A 220 0.51 -5.20 -17.42
N LEU A 221 -0.39 -4.32 -17.01
CA LEU A 221 -1.63 -4.69 -16.32
C LEU A 221 -2.65 -5.37 -17.25
N THR A 222 -2.69 -5.01 -18.53
CA THR A 222 -3.60 -5.64 -19.51
C THR A 222 -3.06 -6.97 -20.02
N SER A 223 -1.74 -7.15 -20.09
CA SER A 223 -1.13 -8.37 -20.64
C SER A 223 -1.41 -9.63 -19.81
N SER A 224 -1.53 -9.51 -18.49
CA SER A 224 -1.85 -10.64 -17.62
C SER A 224 -3.30 -11.13 -17.81
N GLY A 225 -4.23 -10.24 -18.05
CA GLY A 225 -5.64 -10.56 -18.30
C GLY A 225 -5.90 -11.09 -19.71
N SER A 226 -5.29 -10.49 -20.73
CA SER A 226 -5.50 -10.87 -22.13
C SER A 226 -4.91 -12.25 -22.49
N GLY A 227 -3.94 -12.73 -21.74
CA GLY A 227 -3.38 -14.08 -21.91
C GLY A 227 -4.23 -15.20 -21.33
N GLY A 228 -5.36 -14.91 -20.68
CA GLY A 228 -6.25 -15.91 -20.08
C GLY A 228 -5.66 -16.63 -18.85
N LEU A 229 -4.52 -16.15 -18.33
CA LEU A 229 -3.86 -16.75 -17.16
C LEU A 229 -4.54 -16.33 -15.85
N THR A 230 -5.07 -15.11 -15.78
CA THR A 230 -5.62 -14.53 -14.56
C THR A 230 -6.89 -13.73 -14.85
N GLU A 231 -7.79 -13.67 -13.88
CA GLU A 231 -8.89 -12.73 -13.84
C GLU A 231 -8.50 -11.55 -12.94
N PRO A 232 -8.45 -10.30 -13.48
CA PRO A 232 -8.13 -9.13 -12.68
C PRO A 232 -9.16 -8.94 -11.56
N THR A 233 -8.67 -8.73 -10.33
CA THR A 233 -9.51 -8.51 -9.16
C THR A 233 -8.87 -7.51 -8.21
N THR A 234 -9.64 -6.94 -7.28
CA THR A 234 -9.12 -6.02 -6.27
C THR A 234 -8.68 -6.75 -5.02
N ALA A 235 -7.73 -6.19 -4.27
CA ALA A 235 -7.31 -6.74 -2.98
C ALA A 235 -8.49 -6.86 -1.99
N ALA A 236 -9.44 -5.91 -2.02
CA ALA A 236 -10.65 -5.96 -1.20
C ALA A 236 -11.51 -7.19 -1.53
N LYS A 237 -11.68 -7.52 -2.81
CA LYS A 237 -12.42 -8.71 -3.24
C LYS A 237 -11.72 -10.01 -2.82
N LEU A 238 -10.38 -10.03 -2.89
CA LEU A 238 -9.60 -11.17 -2.40
C LEU A 238 -9.78 -11.39 -0.89
N LEU A 239 -9.84 -10.33 -0.11
CA LEU A 239 -10.09 -10.42 1.34
C LEU A 239 -11.50 -10.92 1.66
N GLN A 240 -12.51 -10.60 0.86
CA GLN A 240 -13.87 -11.11 1.01
C GLN A 240 -13.98 -12.62 0.68
N GLY A 241 -13.08 -13.13 -0.14
CA GLY A 241 -13.09 -14.51 -0.63
C GLY A 241 -12.59 -15.58 0.35
N SER A 242 -12.66 -15.37 1.65
CA SER A 242 -12.21 -16.31 2.71
C SER A 242 -10.71 -16.60 2.65
N PRO A 243 -9.85 -15.61 2.95
CA PRO A 243 -8.41 -15.80 2.95
C PRO A 243 -7.95 -16.87 3.94
N ALA A 244 -6.81 -17.50 3.64
CA ALA A 244 -6.22 -18.50 4.51
C ALA A 244 -5.85 -17.90 5.87
N GLN A 245 -5.95 -18.70 6.92
CA GLN A 245 -5.52 -18.27 8.25
C GLN A 245 -3.99 -18.38 8.36
N TYR A 246 -3.34 -17.30 8.79
CA TYR A 246 -1.95 -17.35 9.20
C TYR A 246 -1.86 -17.84 10.65
N ASN A 247 -1.19 -18.95 10.84
CA ASN A 247 -1.00 -19.59 12.15
C ASN A 247 0.46 -19.51 12.64
N GLY A 248 1.32 -18.83 11.88
CA GLY A 248 2.73 -18.63 12.22
C GLY A 248 2.94 -17.53 13.25
N SER A 249 4.20 -17.33 13.64
CA SER A 249 4.61 -16.31 14.58
C SER A 249 4.74 -14.93 13.90
N VAL A 250 4.30 -13.89 14.59
CA VAL A 250 4.63 -12.51 14.26
C VAL A 250 5.66 -12.03 15.29
N PRO A 251 6.70 -11.31 14.89
CA PRO A 251 7.71 -10.82 15.85
C PRO A 251 7.08 -10.07 17.02
N ASN A 252 7.47 -10.41 18.24
CA ASN A 252 7.02 -9.70 19.44
C ASN A 252 7.84 -8.43 19.72
N ASN A 253 9.04 -8.35 19.12
CA ASN A 253 9.95 -7.24 19.28
C ASN A 253 10.32 -6.67 17.92
N VAL A 254 10.42 -5.35 17.87
CA VAL A 254 11.02 -4.64 16.74
C VAL A 254 12.45 -5.12 16.58
N LEU A 255 12.82 -5.48 15.37
CA LEU A 255 14.24 -5.59 15.03
C LEU A 255 14.84 -4.18 15.16
N THR A 256 15.39 -3.90 16.34
CA THR A 256 16.22 -2.71 16.56
C THR A 256 17.46 -2.87 15.68
N ARG A 257 17.46 -2.27 14.49
CA ARG A 257 18.71 -1.92 13.86
C ARG A 257 19.31 -0.86 14.77
N SER A 258 20.43 -1.16 15.41
CA SER A 258 21.26 -0.14 16.03
C SER A 258 21.60 0.86 14.93
N LEU A 259 21.10 2.08 15.04
CA LEU A 259 21.53 3.18 14.18
C LEU A 259 23.04 3.29 14.37
N SER A 260 23.81 3.29 13.28
CA SER A 260 25.25 3.44 13.37
C SER A 260 25.58 4.81 13.99
N ALA A 261 26.66 4.88 14.77
CA ALA A 261 27.09 6.14 15.39
C ALA A 261 27.31 7.24 14.32
N SER A 262 27.69 6.87 13.10
CA SER A 262 27.83 7.78 11.97
C SER A 262 26.49 8.36 11.48
N TYR A 263 25.39 7.64 11.60
CA TYR A 263 24.06 8.18 11.26
C TYR A 263 23.59 9.18 12.32
N LEU A 264 23.82 8.88 13.60
CA LEU A 264 23.43 9.77 14.70
C LEU A 264 24.25 11.08 14.68
N SER A 265 25.51 11.05 14.26
CA SER A 265 26.32 12.26 14.10
C SER A 265 25.91 13.13 12.92
N SER A 266 25.36 12.54 11.82
CA SER A 266 24.90 13.30 10.66
C SER A 266 23.54 13.98 10.86
N VAL A 267 22.80 13.64 11.90
CA VAL A 267 21.50 14.25 12.24
C VAL A 267 21.66 15.35 13.33
N ALA A 268 22.84 15.45 13.94
CA ALA A 268 23.13 16.42 15.00
C ALA A 268 23.79 17.73 14.49
N ASP A 269 24.15 17.84 13.21
CA ASP A 269 24.61 19.03 12.50
C ASP A 269 23.49 19.62 11.63
#